data_ee9dbc7dde18b2b0e807a6cdd6a460d4
#
_entry.id   ee9dbc7dde18b2b0e807a6cdd6a460d4
#
_cell.length_a   1.000
_cell.length_b   1.000
_cell.length_c   1.000
_cell.angle_alpha   90.00
_cell.angle_beta   90.00
_cell.angle_gamma   90.00
#
_symmetry.space_group_name_H-M   'P 1'
#
loop_
_entity.id
_entity.type
_entity.pdbx_description
1 polymer ?
#
loop_
_entity_poly.entity_id
_entity_poly.type
_entity_poly.pdbx_seq_one_letter_code
_entity_poly.pdbx_strand_id
1 'polypeptide(L)' 'MTYKLMKRIITKGGYDREATLQKLDVFLMADRITPEEYQELVEMMGGEEA' A
#
# COMPACT_ATOMS: atom_id res chain seq x y z
N MET A 1 8.58 -5.62 7.36
CA MET A 1 8.68 -6.56 6.25
C MET A 1 7.62 -6.29 5.21
N THR A 2 6.35 -6.34 5.64
CA THR A 2 5.26 -6.11 4.69
C THR A 2 5.34 -4.74 4.04
N TYR A 3 5.70 -3.73 4.81
CA TYR A 3 5.81 -2.38 4.27
C TYR A 3 6.84 -2.31 3.15
N LYS A 4 8.01 -2.90 3.38
CA LYS A 4 9.06 -2.85 2.36
C LYS A 4 8.66 -3.62 1.11
N LEU A 5 7.97 -4.74 1.30
CA LEU A 5 7.50 -5.53 0.17
C LEU A 5 6.52 -4.74 -0.67
N MET A 6 5.56 -4.10 -0.02
CA MET A 6 4.57 -3.32 -0.74
C MET A 6 5.19 -2.10 -1.40
N LYS A 7 6.16 -1.49 -0.73
CA LYS A 7 6.84 -0.35 -1.32
C LYS A 7 7.57 -0.75 -2.59
N ARG A 8 8.18 -1.92 -2.58
CA ARG A 8 8.88 -2.41 -3.78
C ARG A 8 7.90 -2.66 -4.91
N ILE A 9 6.76 -3.29 -4.60
CA ILE A 9 5.76 -3.60 -5.61
C ILE A 9 5.23 -2.32 -6.23
N ILE A 10 4.95 -1.33 -5.41
CA ILE A 10 4.40 -0.06 -5.90
C ILE A 10 5.43 0.68 -6.72
N THR A 11 6.67 0.70 -6.27
CA THR A 11 7.72 1.39 -6.98
C THR A 11 7.96 0.77 -8.35
N LYS A 12 7.88 -0.55 -8.39
CA LYS A 12 8.11 -1.26 -9.64
C LYS A 12 6.98 -1.02 -10.63
N GLY A 13 5.77 -0.87 -10.14
CA GLY A 13 4.62 -0.67 -10.99
C GLY A 13 4.05 -1.97 -11.48
N GLY A 14 3.09 -1.89 -12.38
CA GLY A 14 2.48 -3.08 -12.94
C GLY A 14 1.54 -3.81 -11.99
N TYR A 15 1.06 -3.12 -10.96
CA TYR A 15 0.15 -3.72 -10.01
C TYR A 15 -1.27 -3.23 -10.26
N ASP A 16 -2.24 -3.98 -9.73
CA ASP A 16 -3.64 -3.58 -9.78
C ASP A 16 -3.89 -2.65 -8.60
N ARG A 17 -4.19 -1.40 -8.88
CA ARG A 17 -4.32 -0.40 -7.84
C ARG A 17 -5.41 -0.77 -6.84
N GLU A 18 -6.57 -1.17 -7.34
CA GLU A 18 -7.69 -1.47 -6.46
C GLU A 18 -7.39 -2.68 -5.60
N ALA A 19 -6.85 -3.73 -6.20
CA ALA A 19 -6.49 -4.90 -5.43
C ALA A 19 -5.41 -4.59 -4.40
N THR A 20 -4.46 -3.74 -4.78
CA THR A 20 -3.39 -3.36 -3.86
C THR A 20 -3.94 -2.56 -2.68
N LEU A 21 -4.89 -1.66 -2.95
CA LEU A 21 -5.51 -0.91 -1.87
C LEU A 21 -6.23 -1.82 -0.89
N GLN A 22 -6.91 -2.82 -1.39
CA GLN A 22 -7.59 -3.77 -0.53
C GLN A 22 -6.58 -4.54 0.32
N LYS A 23 -5.46 -4.91 -0.26
CA LYS A 23 -4.42 -5.59 0.49
C LYS A 23 -3.87 -4.69 1.59
N LEU A 24 -3.68 -3.42 1.29
CA LEU A 24 -3.19 -2.48 2.27
C LEU A 24 -4.17 -2.36 3.44
N ASP A 25 -5.45 -2.34 3.14
CA ASP A 25 -6.46 -2.31 4.20
C ASP A 25 -6.34 -3.52 5.10
N VAL A 26 -6.21 -4.70 4.51
CA VAL A 26 -6.07 -5.93 5.29
C VAL A 26 -4.80 -5.89 6.13
N PHE A 27 -3.71 -5.44 5.55
CA PHE A 27 -2.45 -5.37 6.28
C PHE A 27 -2.56 -4.41 7.46
N LEU A 28 -3.25 -3.29 7.26
CA LEU A 28 -3.44 -2.33 8.34
C LEU A 28 -4.27 -2.94 9.46
N MET A 29 -5.34 -3.62 9.11
CA MET A 29 -6.20 -4.25 10.11
C MET A 29 -5.47 -5.36 10.86
N ALA A 30 -4.53 -6.02 10.20
CA ALA A 30 -3.78 -7.10 10.81
C ALA A 30 -2.51 -6.60 11.51
N ASP A 31 -2.36 -5.27 11.61
CA ASP A 31 -1.18 -4.67 12.24
C ASP A 31 0.11 -5.04 11.54
N ARG A 32 0.03 -5.32 10.27
CA ARG A 32 1.24 -5.59 9.48
C ARG A 32 1.92 -4.31 9.04
N ILE A 33 1.16 -3.23 8.92
CA ILE A 33 1.70 -1.91 8.62
C ILE A 33 1.02 -0.92 9.55
N THR A 34 1.67 0.22 9.75
CA THR A 34 1.10 1.28 10.57
C THR A 34 0.22 2.19 9.72
N PRO A 35 -0.66 2.98 10.35
CA PRO A 35 -1.45 3.95 9.59
C PRO A 35 -0.59 4.90 8.77
N GLU A 36 0.56 5.27 9.30
CA GLU A 36 1.47 6.15 8.58
C GLU A 36 2.04 5.45 7.36
N GLU A 37 2.40 4.19 7.51
CA GLU A 37 2.91 3.43 6.39
C GLU A 37 1.82 3.23 5.33
N TYR A 38 0.59 3.00 5.78
CA TYR A 38 -0.52 2.86 4.86
C TYR A 38 -0.68 4.12 4.02
N GLN A 39 -0.67 5.26 4.69
CA GLN A 39 -0.85 6.53 3.99
C GLN A 39 0.30 6.78 3.02
N GLU A 40 1.51 6.48 3.44
CA GLU A 40 2.67 6.66 2.57
C GLU A 40 2.57 5.81 1.31
N LEU A 41 2.17 4.55 1.48
CA LEU A 41 2.04 3.66 0.33
C LEU A 41 0.94 4.13 -0.61
N VAL A 42 -0.16 4.62 -0.07
CA VAL A 42 -1.24 5.14 -0.91
C VAL A 42 -0.75 6.35 -1.70
N GLU A 43 0.02 7.21 -1.07
CA GLU A 43 0.55 8.37 -1.76
C GLU A 43 1.52 7.98 -2.86
N MET A 44 2.29 6.93 -2.63
CA MET A 44 3.19 6.43 -3.67
C MET A 44 2.42 5.95 -4.88
N MET A 45 1.19 5.50 -4.67
CA MET A 45 0.35 5.02 -5.77
C MET A 45 -0.34 6.17 -6.50
N GLY A 46 -0.06 7.39 -6.14
CA GLY A 46 -0.65 8.53 -6.82
C GLY A 46 -1.80 9.15 -6.06
N GLY A 47 -1.86 8.90 -4.78
CA GLY A 47 -2.91 9.47 -3.97
C GLY A 47 -4.23 8.74 -4.19
N GLU A 48 -5.20 9.27 -3.60
CA GLU A 48 -6.44 8.72 -3.67
C GLU A 48 -7.18 9.22 -4.73
N GLU A 49 -7.36 9.10 -5.29
CA GLU A 49 -7.90 9.54 -6.09
C GLU A 49 -8.65 9.99 -6.33
N ALA A 50 -8.62 10.14 -6.43
CA ALA A 50 -9.27 10.71 -6.40
C ALA A 50 -9.95 10.64 -7.00
#